data_71161ed1db07ba0f23abdb29b0f19bf8
#
_entry.id   71161ed1db07ba0f23abdb29b0f19bf8
#
_cell.length_a   1.000
_cell.length_b   1.000
_cell.length_c   1.000
_cell.angle_alpha   90.00
_cell.angle_beta   90.00
_cell.angle_gamma   90.00
#
_symmetry.space_group_name_H-M   'P 1'
#
loop_
_entity.id
_entity.type
_entity.pdbx_description
1 polymer ?
#
loop_
_entity_poly.entity_id
_entity_poly.type
_entity_poly.pdbx_seq_one_letter_code
_entity_poly.pdbx_strand_id
1 'polypeptide(L)' 'MDISNEKLVEAAYKGVLMRAPDPTGQASWSKRLEKDGLETVLTGLINSEEFFRRYLHRQVQ' A
#
# COMPACT_ATOMS: atom_id res chain seq x y z
N MET A 1 9.00 -14.10 -14.93
CA MET A 1 9.30 -12.65 -14.98
C MET A 1 9.27 -12.07 -13.61
N ASP A 2 10.35 -11.43 -13.24
CA ASP A 2 10.48 -10.92 -11.88
C ASP A 2 10.12 -9.45 -11.79
N ILE A 3 9.17 -9.15 -10.94
CA ILE A 3 8.81 -7.78 -10.66
C ILE A 3 9.43 -7.46 -9.30
N SER A 4 10.15 -6.35 -9.25
CA SER A 4 10.82 -5.99 -8.01
C SER A 4 9.79 -5.66 -6.94
N ASN A 5 10.22 -5.82 -5.68
CA ASN A 5 9.34 -5.49 -4.56
C ASN A 5 8.92 -4.03 -4.60
N GLU A 6 9.82 -3.16 -5.06
CA GLU A 6 9.51 -1.75 -5.15
C GLU A 6 8.37 -1.49 -6.11
N LYS A 7 8.38 -2.20 -7.23
CA LYS A 7 7.31 -2.03 -8.20
C LYS A 7 5.99 -2.58 -7.70
N LEU A 8 6.03 -3.67 -6.97
CA LEU A 8 4.82 -4.22 -6.40
C LEU A 8 4.21 -3.28 -5.35
N VAL A 9 5.07 -2.69 -4.52
CA VAL A 9 4.60 -1.72 -3.53
C VAL A 9 4.03 -0.50 -4.23
N GLU A 10 4.68 -0.04 -5.28
CA GLU A 10 4.19 1.10 -6.03
C GLU A 10 2.81 0.80 -6.63
N ALA A 11 2.66 -0.38 -7.22
CA ALA A 11 1.39 -0.75 -7.80
C ALA A 11 0.30 -0.85 -6.74
N ALA A 12 0.63 -1.40 -5.57
CA ALA A 12 -0.33 -1.51 -4.50
C ALA A 12 -0.77 -0.13 -4.00
N TYR A 13 0.17 0.79 -3.86
CA TYR A 13 -0.18 2.14 -3.45
C TYR A 13 -1.10 2.80 -4.46
N LYS A 14 -0.76 2.70 -5.74
CA LYS A 14 -1.57 3.32 -6.78
C LYS A 14 -2.95 2.69 -6.86
N GLY A 15 -3.02 1.39 -6.65
CA GLY A 15 -4.30 0.70 -6.72
C GLY A 15 -5.18 0.93 -5.50
N VAL A 16 -4.58 1.06 -4.33
CA VAL A 16 -5.34 1.20 -3.10
C VAL A 16 -5.46 2.66 -2.67
N LEU A 17 -4.35 3.38 -2.70
CA LEU A 17 -4.31 4.74 -2.19
C LEU A 17 -4.29 5.80 -3.28
N MET A 18 -4.24 5.38 -4.53
CA MET A 18 -4.32 6.27 -5.69
C MET A 18 -3.18 7.27 -5.73
N ARG A 19 -2.03 6.91 -5.20
CA ARG A 19 -0.85 7.75 -5.26
C ARG A 19 0.40 6.89 -5.13
N ALA A 20 1.53 7.47 -5.50
CA ALA A 20 2.80 6.76 -5.35
C ALA A 20 3.25 6.82 -3.90
N PRO A 21 3.99 5.81 -3.44
CA PRO A 21 4.52 5.83 -2.07
C PRO A 21 5.69 6.80 -1.97
N ASP A 22 5.85 7.40 -0.79
CA ASP A 22 7.04 8.20 -0.54
C ASP A 22 8.20 7.26 -0.23
N PRO A 23 9.45 7.79 -0.19
CA PRO A 23 10.61 6.90 0.02
C PRO A 23 10.55 6.09 1.30
N THR A 24 10.04 6.69 2.37
CA THR A 24 9.95 5.97 3.64
C THR A 24 8.92 4.87 3.57
N GLY A 25 7.77 5.18 3.01
CA GLY A 25 6.72 4.19 2.86
C GLY A 25 7.14 3.06 1.95
N GLN A 26 7.84 3.40 0.86
CA GLN A 26 8.31 2.39 -0.06
C GLN A 26 9.27 1.42 0.61
N ALA A 27 10.22 1.93 1.38
CA ALA A 27 11.18 1.08 2.06
C ALA A 27 10.50 0.18 3.07
N SER A 28 9.61 0.73 3.85
CA SER A 28 8.88 0.00 4.87
C SER A 28 8.05 -1.12 4.27
N TRP A 29 7.26 -0.79 3.27
CA TRP A 29 6.36 -1.76 2.67
C TRP A 29 7.09 -2.79 1.82
N SER A 30 8.22 -2.41 1.22
CA SER A 30 9.03 -3.37 0.47
C SER A 30 9.57 -4.44 1.40
N LYS A 31 10.01 -4.06 2.58
CA LYS A 31 10.47 -5.01 3.57
C LYS A 31 9.33 -5.93 4.00
N ARG A 32 8.18 -5.36 4.21
CA ARG A 32 7.02 -6.13 4.63
C ARG A 32 6.58 -7.09 3.55
N LEU A 33 6.62 -6.64 2.31
CA LEU A 33 6.28 -7.49 1.19
C LEU A 33 7.20 -8.69 1.12
N GLU A 34 8.49 -8.46 1.30
CA GLU A 34 9.46 -9.54 1.25
C GLU A 34 9.24 -10.54 2.36
N LYS A 35 8.86 -10.07 3.52
CA LYS A 35 8.71 -10.92 4.69
C LYS A 35 7.34 -11.61 4.73
N ASP A 36 6.28 -10.87 4.44
CA ASP A 36 4.93 -11.36 4.68
C ASP A 36 4.10 -11.57 3.43
N GLY A 37 4.55 -11.10 2.29
CA GLY A 37 3.84 -11.32 1.04
C GLY A 37 2.92 -10.18 0.65
N LEU A 38 2.46 -10.23 -0.61
CA LEU A 38 1.67 -9.16 -1.19
C LEU A 38 0.31 -9.00 -0.52
N GLU A 39 -0.29 -10.10 -0.16
CA GLU A 39 -1.61 -10.06 0.46
C GLU A 39 -1.57 -9.27 1.76
N THR A 40 -0.52 -9.47 2.55
CA THR A 40 -0.37 -8.75 3.80
C THR A 40 -0.19 -7.25 3.55
N VAL A 41 0.57 -6.90 2.51
CA VAL A 41 0.77 -5.50 2.16
C VAL A 41 -0.55 -4.87 1.76
N LEU A 42 -1.31 -5.53 0.88
CA LEU A 42 -2.58 -5.00 0.45
C LEU A 42 -3.54 -4.84 1.61
N THR A 43 -3.61 -5.84 2.47
CA THR A 43 -4.48 -5.77 3.64
C THR A 43 -4.08 -4.62 4.54
N GLY A 44 -2.76 -4.44 4.74
CA GLY A 44 -2.28 -3.35 5.56
C GLY A 44 -2.63 -1.99 4.99
N LEU A 45 -2.52 -1.85 3.68
CA LEU A 45 -2.87 -0.58 3.05
C LEU A 45 -4.36 -0.29 3.14
N ILE A 46 -5.18 -1.31 2.95
CA ILE A 46 -6.63 -1.12 3.03
C ILE A 46 -7.05 -0.76 4.44
N ASN A 47 -6.36 -1.30 5.44
CA ASN A 47 -6.66 -1.00 6.83
C ASN A 47 -5.95 0.23 7.35
N SER A 48 -5.22 0.92 6.49
CA SER A 48 -4.46 2.07 6.92
C SER A 48 -5.38 3.26 7.17
N GLU A 49 -4.89 4.18 7.99
CA GLU A 49 -5.62 5.39 8.28
C GLU A 49 -5.82 6.21 7.01
N GLU A 50 -4.84 6.18 6.12
CA GLU A 50 -4.92 6.94 4.88
C GLU A 50 -6.06 6.43 4.01
N PHE A 51 -6.20 5.11 3.88
CA PHE A 51 -7.28 4.54 3.09
C PHE A 51 -8.63 4.92 3.69
N PHE A 52 -8.74 4.84 5.00
CA PHE A 52 -9.96 5.19 5.68
C PHE A 52 -10.34 6.65 5.39
N ARG A 53 -9.37 7.54 5.47
CA ARG A 53 -9.63 8.94 5.22
C ARG A 53 -10.08 9.20 3.79
N ARG A 54 -9.46 8.50 2.82
CA ARG A 54 -9.76 8.74 1.43
C ARG A 54 -11.12 8.22 1.01
N TYR A 55 -11.48 7.05 1.50
CA TYR A 55 -12.63 6.37 0.95
C TYR A 55 -13.78 6.23 1.91
N LEU A 56 -13.49 5.99 3.17
CA LEU A 56 -14.53 5.70 4.13
C LEU A 56 -14.99 6.92 4.91
N HIS A 57 -14.09 7.83 5.14
CA HIS A 57 -14.41 9.03 5.90
C HIS A 57 -15.53 9.83 5.24
N ARG A 58 -15.53 9.85 3.94
CA ARG A 58 -16.50 10.65 3.20
C ARG A 58 -17.92 10.13 3.35
N GLN A 59 -18.06 8.89 3.71
CA GLN A 59 -19.37 8.28 3.80
C GLN A 59 -20.01 8.45 5.16
N VAL A 60 -19.31 9.05 6.07
CA VAL A 60 -19.80 9.21 7.42
C VAL A 60 -20.68 10.44 7.56
N GLN A 61 -20.81 11.19 6.56
CA GLN A 61 -21.58 12.42 6.56
C GLN A 61 -22.98 12.25 7.13
#